data_d538895835c918678e6264e22bac12ea
#
_entry.id   d538895835c918678e6264e22bac12ea
#
_cell.length_a   1.000
_cell.length_b   1.000
_cell.length_c   1.000
_cell.angle_alpha   90.00
_cell.angle_beta   90.00
_cell.angle_gamma   90.00
#
_symmetry.space_group_name_H-M   'P 1'
#
loop_
_entity.id
_entity.type
_entity.pdbx_description
1 polymer ?
#
loop_
_entity_poly.entity_id
_entity_poly.type
_entity_poly.pdbx_seq_one_letter_code
_entity_poly.pdbx_strand_id
1 'polypeptide(L)'
;MQTITKYTENKKHKIKMKNAINWFEIPATDFTRAKNFYETILSVEIMEMPFPHGKYGMFPADMQNGGIGGGLVQSEGFGPSMEGTMVYLNGGDDLNVPLSKVESVGGKIVMPKTSIGQNGFMAHFIDTEGNKVALHSMK
;
A
#
# COMPACT_ATOMS: atom_id res chain seq x y z
N MET A 1 33.12 -3.13 -14.44
CA MET A 1 32.65 -4.47 -14.35
C MET A 1 31.83 -4.88 -15.55
N GLN A 2 30.77 -4.26 -15.87
CA GLN A 2 29.99 -4.66 -17.02
C GLN A 2 30.49 -3.98 -18.28
N THR A 3 30.53 -4.71 -19.37
CA THR A 3 31.00 -4.20 -20.63
C THR A 3 29.84 -4.04 -21.60
N ILE A 4 30.12 -3.48 -22.79
CA ILE A 4 29.09 -3.38 -23.83
C ILE A 4 28.64 -4.76 -24.30
N THR A 5 29.59 -5.67 -24.45
CA THR A 5 29.24 -7.04 -24.74
C THR A 5 28.25 -7.58 -23.73
N LYS A 6 28.52 -7.26 -22.47
CA LYS A 6 27.61 -7.66 -21.41
C LYS A 6 26.30 -6.92 -21.47
N TYR A 7 26.28 -5.73 -22.00
CA TYR A 7 25.01 -5.05 -22.17
C TYR A 7 24.09 -5.83 -23.12
N THR A 8 24.64 -6.28 -24.23
CA THR A 8 23.87 -7.12 -25.14
C THR A 8 23.43 -8.39 -24.43
N GLU A 9 24.32 -8.94 -23.62
CA GLU A 9 24.00 -10.13 -22.85
C GLU A 9 23.15 -9.83 -21.63
N ASN A 10 22.98 -8.56 -21.28
CA ASN A 10 22.18 -8.19 -20.12
C ASN A 10 20.75 -8.65 -20.21
N LYS A 11 20.23 -8.91 -21.41
CA LYS A 11 18.94 -9.55 -21.53
C LYS A 11 18.93 -10.89 -20.82
N LYS A 12 20.05 -11.61 -20.86
CA LYS A 12 20.21 -12.89 -20.18
C LYS A 12 20.55 -12.72 -18.71
N HIS A 13 21.29 -11.64 -18.41
CA HIS A 13 21.91 -11.48 -17.08
C HIS A 13 21.28 -10.39 -16.25
N LYS A 14 20.16 -9.83 -16.69
CA LYS A 14 19.45 -8.85 -15.91
C LYS A 14 19.00 -9.47 -14.59
N ILE A 15 19.17 -8.71 -13.52
CA ILE A 15 18.76 -9.17 -12.21
C ILE A 15 17.24 -9.20 -12.15
N LYS A 16 16.70 -10.31 -11.68
CA LYS A 16 15.28 -10.39 -11.32
C LYS A 16 15.16 -10.08 -9.85
N MET A 17 14.51 -8.99 -9.54
CA MET A 17 14.20 -8.69 -8.17
C MET A 17 13.13 -9.66 -7.67
N LYS A 18 13.28 -10.12 -6.43
CA LYS A 18 12.25 -10.94 -5.81
C LYS A 18 10.95 -10.14 -5.70
N ASN A 19 11.07 -8.89 -5.29
CA ASN A 19 9.94 -7.97 -5.18
C ASN A 19 10.38 -6.63 -5.75
N ALA A 20 9.52 -6.02 -6.56
CA ALA A 20 9.83 -4.70 -7.13
C ALA A 20 9.78 -3.59 -6.08
N ILE A 21 9.18 -3.86 -4.93
CA ILE A 21 9.03 -2.91 -3.84
C ILE A 21 9.46 -3.59 -2.55
N ASN A 22 10.00 -2.83 -1.60
CA ASN A 22 10.29 -3.40 -0.29
C ASN A 22 9.72 -2.59 0.88
N TRP A 23 9.12 -1.44 0.61
CA TRP A 23 8.45 -0.61 1.61
C TRP A 23 7.57 0.40 0.90
N PHE A 24 6.49 0.85 1.52
CA PHE A 24 5.67 1.95 1.01
C PHE A 24 5.36 2.90 2.17
N GLU A 25 4.95 4.12 1.82
CA GLU A 25 4.45 5.06 2.83
C GLU A 25 3.20 5.74 2.32
N ILE A 26 2.22 5.87 3.21
CA ILE A 26 0.97 6.57 2.94
C ILE A 26 0.94 7.80 3.85
N PRO A 27 0.88 9.00 3.28
CA PRO A 27 0.84 10.21 4.10
C PRO A 27 -0.53 10.43 4.73
N ALA A 28 -0.53 11.01 5.90
CA ALA A 28 -1.75 11.35 6.62
C ALA A 28 -1.65 12.76 7.16
N THR A 29 -2.77 13.49 7.11
CA THR A 29 -2.87 14.78 7.76
C THR A 29 -3.21 14.58 9.24
N ASP A 30 -4.01 13.59 9.55
CA ASP A 30 -4.42 13.26 10.92
C ASP A 30 -4.07 11.77 11.13
N PHE A 31 -2.96 11.54 11.81
CA PHE A 31 -2.42 10.19 11.98
C PHE A 31 -3.42 9.26 12.71
N THR A 32 -4.02 9.77 13.78
CA THR A 32 -4.94 8.94 14.58
C THR A 32 -6.16 8.53 13.75
N ARG A 33 -6.69 9.45 12.97
CA ARG A 33 -7.83 9.17 12.10
C ARG A 33 -7.46 8.16 11.03
N ALA A 34 -6.32 8.35 10.38
CA ALA A 34 -5.86 7.44 9.35
C ALA A 34 -5.57 6.05 9.90
N LYS A 35 -4.95 6.00 11.09
CA LYS A 35 -4.65 4.74 11.76
C LYS A 35 -5.94 3.95 12.02
N ASN A 36 -6.95 4.62 12.57
CA ASN A 36 -8.23 3.97 12.82
C ASN A 36 -8.86 3.45 11.53
N PHE A 37 -8.78 4.24 10.47
CA PHE A 37 -9.34 3.86 9.17
C PHE A 37 -8.70 2.56 8.67
N TYR A 38 -7.36 2.53 8.59
CA TYR A 38 -6.68 1.36 8.04
C TYR A 38 -6.75 0.14 8.95
N GLU A 39 -6.69 0.35 10.26
CA GLU A 39 -6.87 -0.77 11.19
C GLU A 39 -8.24 -1.41 11.04
N THR A 40 -9.25 -0.59 10.79
CA THR A 40 -10.63 -1.10 10.65
C THR A 40 -10.80 -1.85 9.33
N ILE A 41 -10.41 -1.24 8.20
CA ILE A 41 -10.68 -1.90 6.92
C ILE A 41 -9.84 -3.14 6.71
N LEU A 42 -8.60 -3.16 7.20
CA LEU A 42 -7.68 -4.29 7.00
C LEU A 42 -7.71 -5.28 8.14
N SER A 43 -8.38 -4.96 9.24
CA SER A 43 -8.40 -5.79 10.45
C SER A 43 -7.00 -6.09 10.95
N VAL A 44 -6.20 -5.04 11.04
CA VAL A 44 -4.81 -5.14 11.51
C VAL A 44 -4.56 -4.14 12.62
N GLU A 45 -3.43 -4.26 13.26
CA GLU A 45 -2.96 -3.29 14.23
C GLU A 45 -1.75 -2.59 13.64
N ILE A 46 -1.79 -1.26 13.62
CA ILE A 46 -0.67 -0.44 13.14
C ILE A 46 0.15 -0.03 14.34
N MET A 47 1.41 -0.41 14.35
CA MET A 47 2.30 -0.17 15.48
C MET A 47 2.95 1.19 15.35
N GLU A 48 2.72 2.06 16.34
CA GLU A 48 3.38 3.36 16.35
C GLU A 48 4.86 3.21 16.68
N MET A 49 5.66 4.00 15.98
CA MET A 49 7.11 3.99 16.13
C MET A 49 7.58 5.38 16.51
N PRO A 50 8.69 5.48 17.27
CA PRO A 50 9.32 6.78 17.50
C PRO A 50 9.68 7.42 16.17
N PHE A 51 9.36 8.72 16.03
CA PHE A 51 9.60 9.43 14.78
C PHE A 51 9.82 10.91 15.11
N PRO A 52 11.02 11.45 14.85
CA PRO A 52 11.34 12.82 15.29
C PRO A 52 10.59 13.92 14.54
N HIS A 53 10.07 13.63 13.34
CA HIS A 53 9.49 14.66 12.48
C HIS A 53 7.99 14.54 12.33
N GLY A 54 7.33 13.88 13.26
CA GLY A 54 5.88 13.72 13.20
C GLY A 54 5.45 12.44 13.86
N LYS A 55 4.57 11.70 13.18
CA LYS A 55 4.06 10.43 13.69
C LYS A 55 4.23 9.36 12.62
N TYR A 56 4.55 8.16 13.06
CA TYR A 56 4.80 7.04 12.16
C TYR A 56 4.19 5.78 12.72
N GLY A 57 3.48 5.04 11.88
CA GLY A 57 2.95 3.73 12.25
C GLY A 57 3.33 2.72 11.20
N MET A 58 3.60 1.50 11.63
CA MET A 58 3.97 0.42 10.71
C MET A 58 2.79 -0.49 10.46
N PHE A 59 2.47 -0.68 9.18
CA PHE A 59 1.57 -1.75 8.77
C PHE A 59 2.25 -3.08 9.04
N PRO A 60 1.52 -4.05 9.58
CA PRO A 60 2.13 -5.35 9.89
C PRO A 60 2.42 -6.14 8.61
N ALA A 61 3.49 -6.92 8.66
CA ALA A 61 3.83 -7.85 7.60
C ALA A 61 4.77 -8.90 8.18
N ASP A 62 4.78 -10.07 7.55
CA ASP A 62 5.67 -11.15 7.96
C ASP A 62 7.03 -10.95 7.29
N MET A 63 7.77 -9.95 7.78
CA MET A 63 9.02 -9.55 7.14
C MET A 63 10.11 -10.60 7.30
N GLN A 64 10.02 -11.46 8.30
CA GLN A 64 11.00 -12.53 8.48
C GLN A 64 10.91 -13.56 7.35
N ASN A 65 9.73 -13.69 6.75
CA ASN A 65 9.51 -14.61 5.63
C ASN A 65 9.37 -13.88 4.29
N GLY A 66 9.96 -12.69 4.21
CA GLY A 66 9.98 -11.94 2.96
C GLY A 66 8.75 -11.11 2.69
N GLY A 67 7.87 -10.96 3.68
CA GLY A 67 6.72 -10.07 3.55
C GLY A 67 7.15 -8.61 3.50
N ILE A 68 6.32 -7.78 2.89
CA ILE A 68 6.60 -6.37 2.71
C ILE A 68 5.61 -5.56 3.52
N GLY A 69 6.14 -4.71 4.39
CA GLY A 69 5.33 -3.79 5.17
C GLY A 69 5.40 -2.39 4.60
N GLY A 70 4.86 -1.46 5.36
CA GLY A 70 4.86 -0.06 4.99
C GLY A 70 4.54 0.82 6.16
N GLY A 71 4.52 2.11 5.94
CA GLY A 71 4.29 3.10 6.96
C GLY A 71 3.10 3.99 6.69
N LEU A 72 2.48 4.43 7.76
CA LEU A 72 1.50 5.50 7.77
C LEU A 72 2.22 6.68 8.41
N VAL A 73 2.26 7.83 7.72
CA VAL A 73 3.19 8.90 8.11
C VAL A 73 2.47 10.22 8.18
N GLN A 74 2.56 10.89 9.32
CA GLN A 74 2.18 12.29 9.42
C GLN A 74 3.46 13.09 9.61
N SER A 75 3.82 13.88 8.60
CA SER A 75 5.05 14.64 8.61
C SER A 75 4.87 15.87 7.75
N GLU A 76 5.43 16.98 8.20
CA GLU A 76 5.39 18.20 7.41
C GLU A 76 6.13 17.99 6.10
N GLY A 77 5.54 18.48 5.00
CA GLY A 77 6.16 18.35 3.69
C GLY A 77 5.85 17.04 2.98
N PHE A 78 5.05 16.16 3.60
CA PHE A 78 4.63 14.92 2.99
C PHE A 78 3.12 14.78 3.18
N GLY A 79 2.36 15.27 2.21
CA GLY A 79 0.91 15.36 2.31
C GLY A 79 0.17 14.38 1.43
N PRO A 80 -1.10 14.10 1.79
CA PRO A 80 -1.95 13.21 1.01
C PRO A 80 -2.20 13.73 -0.40
N SER A 81 -2.47 12.80 -1.32
CA SER A 81 -2.76 13.14 -2.71
C SER A 81 -3.61 12.05 -3.35
N MET A 82 -4.44 12.46 -4.30
CA MET A 82 -5.20 11.53 -5.14
C MET A 82 -4.45 11.22 -6.43
N GLU A 83 -3.31 11.86 -6.64
CA GLU A 83 -2.53 11.73 -7.87
C GLU A 83 -1.14 11.18 -7.55
N GLY A 84 -0.46 10.72 -8.58
CA GLY A 84 0.87 10.17 -8.44
C GLY A 84 0.83 8.66 -8.26
N THR A 85 1.79 8.17 -7.50
CA THR A 85 1.94 6.73 -7.30
C THR A 85 0.75 6.15 -6.54
N MET A 86 0.27 5.00 -6.99
CA MET A 86 -0.83 4.31 -6.33
C MET A 86 -0.31 3.06 -5.63
N VAL A 87 -0.69 2.92 -4.36
CA VAL A 87 -0.35 1.74 -3.57
C VAL A 87 -1.51 0.76 -3.65
N TYR A 88 -1.19 -0.49 -3.98
CA TYR A 88 -2.16 -1.59 -3.93
C TYR A 88 -1.92 -2.36 -2.64
N LEU A 89 -2.85 -2.24 -1.72
CA LEU A 89 -2.79 -2.98 -0.46
C LEU A 89 -3.32 -4.39 -0.66
N ASN A 90 -2.83 -5.29 0.15
CA ASN A 90 -3.29 -6.68 0.13
C ASN A 90 -4.72 -6.74 0.65
N GLY A 91 -5.64 -7.07 -0.23
CA GLY A 91 -7.07 -7.16 0.11
C GLY A 91 -7.48 -8.47 0.75
N GLY A 92 -6.53 -9.35 1.02
CA GLY A 92 -6.85 -10.64 1.62
C GLY A 92 -7.35 -11.63 0.59
N ASP A 93 -8.11 -12.60 1.03
CA ASP A 93 -8.69 -13.60 0.12
C ASP A 93 -9.70 -13.00 -0.84
N ASP A 94 -10.46 -12.01 -0.36
CA ASP A 94 -11.49 -11.34 -1.16
C ASP A 94 -11.48 -9.87 -0.76
N LEU A 95 -11.12 -9.01 -1.68
CA LEU A 95 -11.01 -7.59 -1.38
C LEU A 95 -12.33 -6.93 -0.99
N ASN A 96 -13.46 -7.58 -1.28
CA ASN A 96 -14.74 -7.04 -0.82
C ASN A 96 -14.85 -6.98 0.70
N VAL A 97 -14.09 -7.80 1.43
CA VAL A 97 -14.13 -7.77 2.90
C VAL A 97 -13.62 -6.42 3.40
N PRO A 98 -12.38 -5.99 3.09
CA PRO A 98 -11.96 -4.65 3.47
C PRO A 98 -12.74 -3.54 2.76
N LEU A 99 -13.07 -3.72 1.50
CA LEU A 99 -13.76 -2.69 0.73
C LEU A 99 -15.12 -2.33 1.35
N SER A 100 -15.85 -3.33 1.84
CA SER A 100 -17.17 -3.11 2.43
C SER A 100 -17.11 -2.24 3.69
N LYS A 101 -15.95 -2.06 4.28
CA LYS A 101 -15.79 -1.28 5.51
C LYS A 101 -15.36 0.17 5.24
N VAL A 102 -14.94 0.47 4.01
CA VAL A 102 -14.32 1.75 3.68
C VAL A 102 -15.23 2.93 4.04
N GLU A 103 -16.48 2.89 3.58
CA GLU A 103 -17.36 4.04 3.74
C GLU A 103 -17.85 4.21 5.17
N SER A 104 -17.96 3.11 5.90
CA SER A 104 -18.39 3.18 7.30
C SER A 104 -17.36 3.86 8.20
N VAL A 105 -16.11 3.96 7.77
CA VAL A 105 -15.05 4.59 8.57
C VAL A 105 -14.47 5.83 7.90
N GLY A 106 -15.23 6.43 6.99
CA GLY A 106 -14.91 7.75 6.47
C GLY A 106 -14.21 7.81 5.14
N GLY A 107 -13.99 6.68 4.49
CA GLY A 107 -13.43 6.67 3.15
C GLY A 107 -14.53 6.71 2.09
N LYS A 108 -14.14 6.65 0.84
CA LYS A 108 -15.07 6.67 -0.27
C LYS A 108 -14.62 5.69 -1.34
N ILE A 109 -15.51 4.78 -1.73
CA ILE A 109 -15.23 3.85 -2.82
C ILE A 109 -15.37 4.60 -4.14
N VAL A 110 -14.31 4.59 -4.98
CA VAL A 110 -14.34 5.24 -6.28
C VAL A 110 -14.31 4.25 -7.44
N MET A 111 -13.89 3.02 -7.18
CA MET A 111 -13.99 1.93 -8.15
C MET A 111 -14.32 0.67 -7.38
N PRO A 112 -15.47 0.02 -7.66
CA PRO A 112 -15.82 -1.22 -6.98
C PRO A 112 -14.92 -2.36 -7.43
N LYS A 113 -15.07 -3.52 -6.78
CA LYS A 113 -14.33 -4.71 -7.14
C LYS A 113 -14.47 -4.97 -8.64
N THR A 114 -13.34 -5.02 -9.32
CA THR A 114 -13.29 -5.12 -10.77
C THR A 114 -12.27 -6.18 -11.16
N SER A 115 -12.66 -7.08 -12.06
CA SER A 115 -11.74 -8.12 -12.55
C SER A 115 -10.66 -7.51 -13.40
N ILE A 116 -9.43 -7.99 -13.20
CA ILE A 116 -8.29 -7.64 -14.05
C ILE A 116 -7.74 -8.89 -14.72
N GLY A 117 -8.62 -9.84 -14.98
CA GLY A 117 -8.27 -11.07 -15.69
C GLY A 117 -7.59 -12.06 -14.78
N GLN A 118 -6.59 -12.75 -15.30
CA GLN A 118 -5.91 -13.78 -14.54
C GLN A 118 -5.14 -13.27 -13.33
N ASN A 119 -4.94 -11.96 -13.23
CA ASN A 119 -4.24 -11.36 -12.10
C ASN A 119 -5.17 -11.01 -10.94
N GLY A 120 -6.44 -11.38 -11.03
CA GLY A 120 -7.37 -11.23 -9.93
C GLY A 120 -8.29 -10.03 -10.03
N PHE A 121 -8.41 -9.27 -8.95
CA PHE A 121 -9.36 -8.18 -8.82
C PHE A 121 -8.72 -6.98 -8.17
N MET A 122 -9.27 -5.81 -8.47
CA MET A 122 -8.84 -4.56 -7.84
C MET A 122 -10.03 -3.71 -7.49
N ALA A 123 -9.83 -2.77 -6.58
CA ALA A 123 -10.79 -1.73 -6.25
C ALA A 123 -10.00 -0.49 -5.83
N HIS A 124 -10.61 0.68 -5.98
CA HIS A 124 -9.97 1.92 -5.56
C HIS A 124 -10.86 2.65 -4.58
N PHE A 125 -10.24 3.31 -3.62
CA PHE A 125 -10.95 4.14 -2.67
C PHE A 125 -10.15 5.39 -2.33
N ILE A 126 -10.82 6.39 -1.79
CA ILE A 126 -10.19 7.55 -1.19
C ILE A 126 -10.21 7.31 0.31
N ASP A 127 -9.06 7.40 0.97
CA ASP A 127 -8.98 7.20 2.41
C ASP A 127 -9.45 8.45 3.16
N THR A 128 -9.42 8.41 4.47
CA THR A 128 -9.88 9.54 5.29
C THR A 128 -9.01 10.78 5.12
N GLU A 129 -7.83 10.63 4.55
CA GLU A 129 -6.86 11.71 4.42
C GLU A 129 -6.85 12.33 3.03
N GLY A 130 -7.57 11.73 2.08
CA GLY A 130 -7.61 12.21 0.71
C GLY A 130 -6.64 11.50 -0.22
N ASN A 131 -6.04 10.40 0.21
CA ASN A 131 -5.22 9.59 -0.69
C ASN A 131 -6.10 8.66 -1.50
N LYS A 132 -5.76 8.47 -2.77
CA LYS A 132 -6.36 7.40 -3.57
C LYS A 132 -5.49 6.16 -3.43
N VAL A 133 -6.10 5.08 -2.97
CA VAL A 133 -5.42 3.83 -2.65
C VAL A 133 -6.21 2.69 -3.27
N ALA A 134 -5.54 1.60 -3.59
CA ALA A 134 -6.17 0.44 -4.19
C ALA A 134 -6.08 -0.78 -3.29
N LEU A 135 -6.97 -1.72 -3.53
CA LEU A 135 -6.94 -3.05 -2.94
C LEU A 135 -6.80 -4.06 -4.05
N HIS A 136 -6.13 -5.16 -3.77
CA HIS A 136 -5.96 -6.27 -4.70
C HIS A 136 -6.22 -7.58 -3.99
N SER A 137 -6.87 -8.51 -4.67
CA SER A 137 -7.00 -9.90 -4.21
C SER A 137 -7.11 -10.79 -5.43
N MET A 138 -6.85 -12.10 -5.24
CA MET A 138 -6.93 -13.06 -6.36
C MET A 138 -8.35 -13.58 -6.56
N LYS A 139 -9.21 -13.44 -5.57
CA LYS A 139 -10.62 -13.81 -5.67
C LYS A 139 -11.49 -12.60 -5.50
#